data_b033621944635f90abf0ee57c173a2c6
#
_entry.id   b033621944635f90abf0ee57c173a2c6
#
_cell.length_a   1.000
_cell.length_b   1.000
_cell.length_c   1.000
_cell.angle_alpha   90.00
_cell.angle_beta   90.00
_cell.angle_gamma   90.00
#
_symmetry.space_group_name_H-M   'P 1'
#
loop_
_entity.id
_entity.type
_entity.pdbx_description
1 polymer ?
#
loop_
_entity_poly.entity_id
_entity_poly.type
_entity_poly.pdbx_seq_one_letter_code
_entity_poly.pdbx_strand_id
1 'polypeptide(L)'
;MNRPLTVNTAESIADALRFAQAAGEYAQAKIAANTKRAFYVAERDAFILREDFQPNQWHIVIEEPDFIAGAGVLYTEYKAAKRLMYNAERRMMTRYRRMNQGVA
;
A
#
# COMPACT_ATOMS: atom_id res chain seq x y z
N MET A 1 32.44 26.45 -12.13
CA MET A 1 33.04 25.52 -13.09
C MET A 1 31.98 24.69 -13.78
N ASN A 2 31.88 24.80 -15.08
CA ASN A 2 30.88 24.06 -15.82
C ASN A 2 31.28 22.59 -15.93
N ARG A 3 30.49 21.72 -15.32
CA ARG A 3 30.62 20.28 -15.54
C ARG A 3 29.99 19.95 -16.89
N PRO A 4 30.73 19.34 -17.82
CA PRO A 4 30.09 18.80 -19.00
C PRO A 4 29.08 17.76 -18.57
N LEU A 5 28.03 17.54 -19.37
CA LEU A 5 27.12 16.45 -19.16
C LEU A 5 27.93 15.14 -19.20
N THR A 6 28.15 14.58 -18.04
CA THR A 6 28.93 13.36 -17.87
C THR A 6 28.02 12.16 -17.66
N VAL A 7 28.57 10.97 -17.68
CA VAL A 7 27.84 9.73 -17.31
C VAL A 7 27.16 9.90 -15.95
N ASN A 8 27.85 10.55 -14.99
CA ASN A 8 27.27 10.77 -13.65
C ASN A 8 26.01 11.63 -13.68
N THR A 9 25.97 12.67 -14.54
CA THR A 9 24.76 13.49 -14.68
C THR A 9 23.62 12.70 -15.32
N ALA A 10 23.92 11.90 -16.36
CA ALA A 10 22.94 11.02 -16.98
C ALA A 10 22.42 9.98 -15.99
N GLU A 11 23.30 9.40 -15.16
CA GLU A 11 22.92 8.47 -14.11
C GLU A 11 22.05 9.14 -13.06
N SER A 12 22.35 10.38 -12.67
CA SER A 12 21.54 11.14 -11.71
C SER A 12 20.12 11.39 -12.23
N ILE A 13 20.00 11.73 -13.53
CA ILE A 13 18.71 11.89 -14.18
C ILE A 13 17.95 10.57 -14.21
N ALA A 14 18.62 9.48 -14.57
CA ALA A 14 18.03 8.16 -14.61
C ALA A 14 17.53 7.72 -13.22
N ASP A 15 18.32 7.98 -12.18
CA ASP A 15 17.94 7.67 -10.81
C ASP A 15 16.73 8.49 -10.36
N ALA A 16 16.67 9.77 -10.73
CA ALA A 16 15.51 10.61 -10.43
C ALA A 16 14.24 10.10 -11.12
N LEU A 17 14.36 9.66 -12.38
CA LEU A 17 13.23 9.08 -13.11
C LEU A 17 12.77 7.75 -12.50
N ARG A 18 13.70 6.90 -12.09
CA ARG A 18 13.36 5.65 -11.40
C ARG A 18 12.66 5.91 -10.08
N PHE A 19 13.12 6.91 -9.33
CA PHE A 19 12.43 7.31 -8.10
C PHE A 19 11.01 7.80 -8.39
N ALA A 20 10.84 8.67 -9.38
CA ALA A 20 9.53 9.20 -9.75
C ALA A 20 8.56 8.08 -10.14
N GLN A 21 9.03 7.09 -10.91
CA GLN A 21 8.24 5.93 -11.27
C GLN A 21 7.85 5.11 -10.03
N ALA A 22 8.80 4.84 -9.16
CA ALA A 22 8.54 4.08 -7.93
C ALA A 22 7.58 4.82 -7.00
N ALA A 23 7.68 6.15 -6.91
CA ALA A 23 6.76 6.97 -6.13
C ALA A 23 5.33 6.90 -6.68
N GLY A 24 5.18 6.90 -8.01
CA GLY A 24 3.89 6.73 -8.67
C GLY A 24 3.28 5.34 -8.39
N GLU A 25 4.09 4.30 -8.47
CA GLU A 25 3.66 2.94 -8.14
C GLU A 25 3.21 2.83 -6.69
N TYR A 26 3.95 3.43 -5.77
CA TYR A 26 3.56 3.46 -4.36
C TYR A 26 2.24 4.21 -4.17
N ALA A 27 2.07 5.36 -4.79
CA ALA A 27 0.83 6.14 -4.68
C ALA A 27 -0.37 5.33 -5.16
N GLN A 28 -0.25 4.61 -6.28
CA GLN A 28 -1.31 3.76 -6.81
C GLN A 28 -1.60 2.58 -5.88
N ALA A 29 -0.56 1.93 -5.36
CA ALA A 29 -0.71 0.81 -4.44
C ALA A 29 -1.37 1.25 -3.12
N LYS A 30 -1.06 2.46 -2.65
CA LYS A 30 -1.69 3.03 -1.46
C LYS A 30 -3.17 3.30 -1.68
N ILE A 31 -3.54 3.86 -2.83
CA ILE A 31 -4.95 4.06 -3.19
C ILE A 31 -5.69 2.73 -3.22
N ALA A 32 -5.10 1.71 -3.84
CA ALA A 32 -5.70 0.37 -3.92
C ALA A 32 -5.90 -0.22 -2.52
N ALA A 33 -4.91 -0.12 -1.63
CA ALA A 33 -5.01 -0.61 -0.26
C ALA A 33 -6.09 0.13 0.52
N ASN A 34 -6.18 1.45 0.39
CA ASN A 34 -7.19 2.26 1.06
C ASN A 34 -8.59 1.91 0.55
N THR A 35 -8.76 1.67 -0.74
CA THR A 35 -10.03 1.26 -1.34
C THR A 35 -10.48 -0.10 -0.80
N LYS A 36 -9.56 -1.07 -0.76
CA LYS A 36 -9.86 -2.40 -0.21
C LYS A 36 -10.20 -2.34 1.27
N ARG A 37 -9.48 -1.48 2.02
CA ARG A 37 -9.80 -1.26 3.43
C ARG A 37 -11.21 -0.70 3.61
N ALA A 38 -11.60 0.28 2.79
CA ALA A 38 -12.92 0.87 2.86
C ALA A 38 -14.03 -0.16 2.60
N PHE A 39 -13.84 -1.04 1.61
CA PHE A 39 -14.79 -2.12 1.35
C PHE A 39 -14.89 -3.08 2.52
N TYR A 40 -13.76 -3.47 3.10
CA TYR A 40 -13.75 -4.35 4.25
C TYR A 40 -14.47 -3.72 5.44
N VAL A 41 -14.14 -2.46 5.77
CA VAL A 41 -14.72 -1.76 6.91
C VAL A 41 -16.25 -1.62 6.74
N ALA A 42 -16.70 -1.27 5.53
CA ALA A 42 -18.12 -1.13 5.24
C ALA A 42 -18.86 -2.46 5.43
N GLU A 43 -18.31 -3.56 4.92
CA GLU A 43 -18.94 -4.88 5.05
C GLU A 43 -18.91 -5.38 6.49
N ARG A 44 -17.78 -5.16 7.19
CA ARG A 44 -17.65 -5.51 8.61
C ARG A 44 -18.70 -4.79 9.44
N ASP A 45 -18.84 -3.48 9.25
CA ASP A 45 -19.76 -2.66 10.04
C ASP A 45 -21.21 -3.02 9.71
N ALA A 46 -21.50 -3.28 8.43
CA ALA A 46 -22.84 -3.71 8.01
C ALA A 46 -23.20 -5.07 8.63
N PHE A 47 -22.25 -6.01 8.70
CA PHE A 47 -22.45 -7.31 9.32
C PHE A 47 -22.75 -7.16 10.81
N ILE A 48 -21.93 -6.40 11.53
CA ILE A 48 -22.08 -6.17 12.96
C ILE A 48 -23.45 -5.57 13.27
N LEU A 49 -23.86 -4.56 12.47
CA LEU A 49 -25.14 -3.89 12.65
C LEU A 49 -26.31 -4.83 12.35
N ARG A 50 -26.24 -5.59 11.27
CA ARG A 50 -27.31 -6.51 10.85
C ARG A 50 -27.52 -7.64 11.87
N GLU A 51 -26.43 -8.19 12.42
CA GLU A 51 -26.48 -9.30 13.37
C GLU A 51 -26.50 -8.84 14.83
N ASP A 52 -26.54 -7.51 15.06
CA ASP A 52 -26.64 -6.91 16.39
C ASP A 52 -25.54 -7.35 17.37
N PHE A 53 -24.31 -7.50 16.88
CA PHE A 53 -23.17 -7.78 17.73
C PHE A 53 -22.73 -6.55 18.52
N GLN A 54 -22.29 -6.77 19.75
CA GLN A 54 -21.72 -5.73 20.60
C GLN A 54 -20.22 -5.58 20.37
N PRO A 55 -19.62 -4.42 20.66
CA PRO A 55 -18.18 -4.21 20.43
C PRO A 55 -17.26 -5.22 21.11
N ASN A 56 -17.68 -5.76 22.27
CA ASN A 56 -16.90 -6.74 23.01
C ASN A 56 -17.02 -8.17 22.47
N GLN A 57 -17.80 -8.37 21.40
CA GLN A 57 -18.04 -9.69 20.80
C GLN A 57 -17.24 -9.94 19.54
N TRP A 58 -16.21 -9.13 19.29
CA TRP A 58 -15.41 -9.24 18.09
C TRP A 58 -14.83 -10.65 17.87
N HIS A 59 -14.40 -11.30 18.95
CA HIS A 59 -13.87 -12.67 18.91
C HIS A 59 -14.89 -13.70 18.41
N ILE A 60 -16.17 -13.41 18.57
CA ILE A 60 -17.27 -14.26 18.07
C ILE A 60 -17.53 -13.95 16.60
N VAL A 61 -17.56 -12.67 16.25
CA VAL A 61 -17.83 -12.20 14.88
C VAL A 61 -16.87 -12.81 13.87
N ILE A 62 -15.57 -12.84 14.18
CA ILE A 62 -14.55 -13.33 13.27
C ILE A 62 -14.64 -14.85 13.02
N GLU A 63 -15.40 -15.58 13.83
CA GLU A 63 -15.62 -17.02 13.65
C GLU A 63 -16.94 -17.34 12.94
N GLU A 64 -17.80 -16.33 12.73
CA GLU A 64 -19.08 -16.54 12.06
C GLU A 64 -18.87 -16.87 10.57
N PRO A 65 -19.47 -17.98 10.07
CA PRO A 65 -19.29 -18.37 8.67
C PRO A 65 -19.70 -17.29 7.67
N ASP A 66 -20.78 -16.59 7.92
CA ASP A 66 -21.26 -15.52 7.04
C ASP A 66 -20.31 -14.32 7.03
N PHE A 67 -19.70 -14.01 8.18
CA PHE A 67 -18.66 -12.98 8.25
C PHE A 67 -17.43 -13.39 7.43
N ILE A 68 -16.99 -14.63 7.58
CA ILE A 68 -15.82 -15.15 6.86
C ILE A 68 -16.06 -15.13 5.36
N ALA A 69 -17.26 -15.53 4.91
CA ALA A 69 -17.61 -15.57 3.49
C ALA A 69 -17.73 -14.19 2.85
N GLY A 70 -18.09 -13.17 3.64
CA GLY A 70 -18.22 -11.78 3.16
C GLY A 70 -17.01 -10.93 3.54
N ALA A 71 -17.05 -10.38 4.74
CA ALA A 71 -16.02 -9.46 5.22
C ALA A 71 -14.63 -10.12 5.31
N GLY A 72 -14.58 -11.43 5.61
CA GLY A 72 -13.32 -12.16 5.68
C GLY A 72 -12.59 -12.20 4.35
N VAL A 73 -13.31 -12.39 3.23
CA VAL A 73 -12.74 -12.35 1.89
C VAL A 73 -12.20 -10.96 1.58
N LEU A 74 -12.96 -9.92 1.90
CA LEU A 74 -12.53 -8.53 1.70
C LEU A 74 -11.32 -8.18 2.57
N TYR A 75 -11.25 -8.72 3.77
CA TYR A 75 -10.07 -8.55 4.64
C TYR A 75 -8.82 -9.18 4.02
N THR A 76 -8.96 -10.37 3.43
CA THR A 76 -7.85 -11.05 2.73
C THR A 76 -7.37 -10.21 1.55
N GLU A 77 -8.30 -9.65 0.76
CA GLU A 77 -7.97 -8.75 -0.35
C GLU A 77 -7.25 -7.49 0.14
N TYR A 78 -7.72 -6.91 1.25
CA TYR A 78 -7.07 -5.75 1.85
C TYR A 78 -5.65 -6.08 2.31
N LYS A 79 -5.45 -7.21 2.97
CA LYS A 79 -4.11 -7.63 3.40
C LYS A 79 -3.16 -7.81 2.22
N ALA A 80 -3.63 -8.38 1.12
CA ALA A 80 -2.84 -8.55 -0.10
C ALA A 80 -2.46 -7.19 -0.70
N ALA A 81 -3.42 -6.26 -0.79
CA ALA A 81 -3.17 -4.91 -1.30
C ALA A 81 -2.20 -4.14 -0.40
N LYS A 82 -2.32 -4.30 0.91
CA LYS A 82 -1.43 -3.68 1.89
C LYS A 82 0.01 -4.19 1.74
N ARG A 83 0.18 -5.48 1.49
CA ARG A 83 1.50 -6.07 1.23
C ARG A 83 2.13 -5.46 -0.03
N LEU A 84 1.36 -5.32 -1.10
CA LEU A 84 1.84 -4.70 -2.33
C LEU A 84 2.22 -3.23 -2.10
N MET A 85 1.46 -2.51 -1.28
CA MET A 85 1.77 -1.14 -0.90
C MET A 85 3.10 -1.05 -0.16
N TYR A 86 3.35 -1.90 0.83
CA TYR A 86 4.62 -1.90 1.57
C TYR A 86 5.79 -2.29 0.69
N ASN A 87 5.60 -3.22 -0.26
CA ASN A 87 6.63 -3.59 -1.22
C ASN A 87 6.97 -2.41 -2.13
N ALA A 88 5.95 -1.69 -2.60
CA ALA A 88 6.15 -0.49 -3.43
C ALA A 88 6.85 0.62 -2.64
N GLU A 89 6.49 0.80 -1.36
CA GLU A 89 7.16 1.76 -0.49
C GLU A 89 8.64 1.44 -0.33
N ARG A 90 8.98 0.18 -0.10
CA ARG A 90 10.39 -0.23 0.01
C ARG A 90 11.17 0.04 -1.27
N ARG A 91 10.58 -0.24 -2.44
CA ARG A 91 11.21 0.08 -3.73
C ARG A 91 11.43 1.57 -3.89
N MET A 92 10.42 2.38 -3.54
CA MET A 92 10.52 3.84 -3.58
C MET A 92 11.66 4.34 -2.67
N MET A 93 11.73 3.84 -1.44
CA MET A 93 12.78 4.25 -0.49
C MET A 93 14.16 3.82 -0.96
N THR A 94 14.29 2.65 -1.58
CA THR A 94 15.55 2.21 -2.17
C THR A 94 16.00 3.15 -3.28
N ARG A 95 15.08 3.55 -4.16
CA ARG A 95 15.37 4.50 -5.24
C ARG A 95 15.71 5.89 -4.70
N TYR A 96 15.02 6.31 -3.63
CA TYR A 96 15.29 7.57 -2.96
C TYR A 96 16.72 7.62 -2.42
N ARG A 97 17.14 6.56 -1.72
CA ARG A 97 18.50 6.47 -1.17
C ARG A 97 19.55 6.51 -2.28
N ARG A 98 19.33 5.77 -3.36
CA ARG A 98 20.26 5.74 -4.49
C ARG A 98 20.37 7.10 -5.15
N MET A 99 19.26 7.80 -5.33
CA MET A 99 19.22 9.16 -5.88
C MET A 99 20.04 10.11 -5.01
N ASN A 100 19.87 10.04 -3.69
CA ASN A 100 20.59 10.89 -2.74
C ASN A 100 22.08 10.57 -2.66
N GLN A 101 22.47 9.32 -2.83
CA GLN A 101 23.90 8.93 -2.86
C GLN A 101 24.63 9.58 -4.06
N GLY A 102 23.94 9.79 -5.17
CA GLY A 102 24.53 10.42 -6.33
C GLY A 102 24.74 11.91 -6.18
N VAL A 103 24.24 12.54 -5.12
CA VAL A 103 24.31 13.98 -4.89
C VAL A 103 25.49 14.36 -3.99
N ALA A 104 26.10 13.41 -3.31
CA ALA A 104 27.18 13.64 -2.36
C ALA A 104 28.46 14.21 -2.98
#